data_0478789c421cf1926002efadad92c1f7
#
_entry.id   0478789c421cf1926002efadad92c1f7
#
_cell.length_a   1.000
_cell.length_b   1.000
_cell.length_c   1.000
_cell.angle_alpha   90.00
_cell.angle_beta   90.00
_cell.angle_gamma   90.00
#
_symmetry.space_group_name_H-M   'P 1'
#
loop_
_entity.id
_entity.type
_entity.pdbx_description
1 polymer ?
#
loop_
_entity_poly.entity_id
_entity_poly.type
_entity_poly.pdbx_seq_one_letter_code
_entity_poly.pdbx_strand_id
1 'polypeptide(L)'
;MAGNENRPWPIPFPSWRFYVKKILLALACATWSAGALTWAVLDLVLDVEVAFPSPADVGLLGVVLPAAVAMLRFPRSGGRTLSRWRLALDSLVLAGCLLAASAIWALDPVLESVASPTERSLALGYPLADACLAAFVLARSTVFPSQRRRVWLLLSAAFVTLTITDSLYVAATFRGDYVPGGPLDLGWALAFALVALSAVAPVVDPSKPAPAVGEV
;
A
#
# COMPACT_ATOMS: atom_id res chain seq x y z
N MET A 1 32.83 30.81 -40.16
CA MET A 1 33.27 29.71 -39.28
C MET A 1 32.13 29.43 -38.32
N ALA A 2 31.31 28.44 -38.63
CA ALA A 2 30.17 28.04 -37.82
C ALA A 2 30.59 26.81 -37.02
N GLY A 3 30.84 27.00 -35.73
CA GLY A 3 31.13 25.91 -34.80
C GLY A 3 29.87 25.13 -34.51
N ASN A 4 29.78 23.93 -35.09
CA ASN A 4 28.74 22.95 -34.79
C ASN A 4 29.04 22.32 -33.42
N GLU A 5 28.52 22.89 -32.35
CA GLU A 5 28.54 22.28 -31.02
C GLU A 5 27.38 21.30 -30.85
N ASN A 6 27.41 20.19 -31.58
CA ASN A 6 26.63 18.99 -31.24
C ASN A 6 27.26 18.34 -30.00
N ARG A 7 27.12 18.96 -28.84
CA ARG A 7 27.39 18.29 -27.58
C ARG A 7 26.21 17.37 -27.29
N PRO A 8 26.43 16.07 -27.19
CA PRO A 8 25.38 15.19 -26.70
C PRO A 8 25.02 15.66 -25.28
N TRP A 9 23.76 16.01 -25.09
CA TRP A 9 23.24 16.37 -23.77
C TRP A 9 23.57 15.22 -22.80
N PRO A 10 24.21 15.53 -21.66
CA PRO A 10 24.45 14.48 -20.68
C PRO A 10 23.09 13.91 -20.28
N ILE A 11 22.88 12.63 -20.54
CA ILE A 11 21.70 11.90 -20.04
C ILE A 11 21.78 12.06 -18.53
N PRO A 12 20.83 12.77 -17.90
CA PRO A 12 20.87 12.92 -16.45
C PRO A 12 20.70 11.52 -15.83
N PHE A 13 21.76 10.99 -15.26
CA PHE A 13 21.67 9.75 -14.46
C PHE A 13 20.57 9.93 -13.44
N PRO A 14 19.62 8.99 -13.36
CA PRO A 14 18.57 9.06 -12.35
C PRO A 14 19.22 9.23 -10.98
N SER A 15 18.83 10.27 -10.24
CA SER A 15 19.42 10.55 -8.93
C SER A 15 19.33 9.30 -8.05
N TRP A 16 20.34 9.02 -7.20
CA TRP A 16 20.34 7.90 -6.25
C TRP A 16 19.03 7.80 -5.44
N ARG A 17 18.38 8.93 -5.21
CA ARG A 17 17.04 9.02 -4.58
C ARG A 17 15.95 8.26 -5.33
N PHE A 18 16.08 8.11 -6.64
CA PHE A 18 15.13 7.34 -7.46
C PHE A 18 15.30 5.83 -7.21
N TYR A 19 16.52 5.36 -7.10
CA TYR A 19 16.82 3.96 -6.82
C TYR A 19 16.42 3.56 -5.40
N VAL A 20 16.67 4.42 -4.41
CA VAL A 20 16.28 4.15 -3.00
C VAL A 20 14.79 3.87 -2.86
N LYS A 21 13.92 4.58 -3.59
CA LYS A 21 12.47 4.35 -3.54
C LYS A 21 12.09 3.00 -4.12
N LYS A 22 12.68 2.63 -5.26
CA LYS A 22 12.44 1.33 -5.88
C LYS A 22 12.89 0.19 -4.96
N ILE A 23 14.05 0.35 -4.32
CA ILE A 23 14.58 -0.62 -3.35
C ILE A 23 13.63 -0.74 -2.15
N LEU A 24 13.15 0.37 -1.60
CA LEU A 24 12.21 0.34 -0.47
C LEU A 24 10.88 -0.32 -0.82
N LEU A 25 10.33 -0.05 -2.02
CA LEU A 25 9.11 -0.72 -2.47
C LEU A 25 9.35 -2.21 -2.75
N ALA A 26 10.48 -2.56 -3.35
CA ALA A 26 10.86 -3.95 -3.56
C ALA A 26 11.05 -4.68 -2.22
N LEU A 27 11.66 -4.02 -1.22
CA LEU A 27 11.80 -4.55 0.13
C LEU A 27 10.44 -4.75 0.79
N ALA A 28 9.52 -3.80 0.65
CA ALA A 28 8.14 -3.93 1.13
C ALA A 28 7.44 -5.16 0.53
N CYS A 29 7.53 -5.33 -0.79
CA CYS A 29 6.97 -6.52 -1.45
C CYS A 29 7.66 -7.81 -0.98
N ALA A 30 8.98 -7.80 -0.82
CA ALA A 30 9.75 -8.97 -0.40
C ALA A 30 9.40 -9.40 1.03
N THR A 31 9.27 -8.46 1.97
CA THR A 31 8.89 -8.78 3.36
C THR A 31 7.48 -9.37 3.41
N TRP A 32 6.52 -8.78 2.71
CA TRP A 32 5.17 -9.33 2.63
C TRP A 32 5.16 -10.72 2.01
N SER A 33 5.86 -10.91 0.86
CA SER A 33 5.92 -12.20 0.18
C SER A 33 6.58 -13.28 1.06
N ALA A 34 7.60 -12.91 1.85
CA ALA A 34 8.23 -13.82 2.80
C ALA A 34 7.25 -14.24 3.91
N GLY A 35 6.46 -13.29 4.45
CA GLY A 35 5.41 -13.59 5.42
C GLY A 35 4.33 -14.51 4.86
N ALA A 36 3.81 -14.18 3.68
CA ALA A 36 2.79 -15.00 3.00
C ALA A 36 3.31 -16.41 2.67
N LEU A 37 4.57 -16.53 2.20
CA LEU A 37 5.20 -17.83 1.95
C LEU A 37 5.38 -18.63 3.24
N THR A 38 5.79 -17.96 4.34
CA THR A 38 5.92 -18.62 5.65
C THR A 38 4.58 -19.18 6.09
N TRP A 39 3.51 -18.38 5.98
CA TRP A 39 2.16 -18.82 6.31
C TRP A 39 1.75 -20.02 5.45
N ALA A 40 1.93 -19.92 4.12
CA ALA A 40 1.57 -20.98 3.19
C ALA A 40 2.36 -22.29 3.43
N VAL A 41 3.63 -22.21 3.80
CA VAL A 41 4.44 -23.39 4.14
C VAL A 41 3.95 -24.05 5.42
N LEU A 42 3.63 -23.27 6.45
CA LEU A 42 3.12 -23.80 7.71
C LEU A 42 1.76 -24.47 7.51
N ASP A 43 0.84 -23.81 6.83
CA ASP A 43 -0.53 -24.29 6.62
C ASP A 43 -0.61 -25.43 5.60
N LEU A 44 -0.08 -25.21 4.37
CA LEU A 44 -0.30 -26.14 3.23
C LEU A 44 0.73 -27.26 3.14
N VAL A 45 1.97 -27.06 3.63
CA VAL A 45 3.05 -28.05 3.45
C VAL A 45 3.29 -28.84 4.73
N LEU A 46 3.25 -28.16 5.87
CA LEU A 46 3.52 -28.80 7.17
C LEU A 46 2.23 -29.22 7.89
N ASP A 47 1.07 -28.84 7.35
CA ASP A 47 -0.26 -29.13 7.92
C ASP A 47 -0.33 -28.74 9.42
N VAL A 48 0.30 -27.60 9.76
CA VAL A 48 0.34 -27.07 11.12
C VAL A 48 -0.69 -25.96 11.21
N GLU A 49 -1.61 -26.07 12.14
CA GLU A 49 -2.53 -24.98 12.45
C GLU A 49 -1.71 -23.72 12.83
N VAL A 50 -1.81 -22.69 11.98
CA VAL A 50 -1.01 -21.47 12.14
C VAL A 50 -1.61 -20.65 13.27
N ALA A 51 -1.05 -20.83 14.48
CA ALA A 51 -1.45 -20.05 15.64
C ALA A 51 -1.17 -18.56 15.38
N PHE A 52 -2.04 -17.70 15.87
CA PHE A 52 -1.87 -16.25 15.84
C PHE A 52 -1.45 -15.76 17.25
N PRO A 53 -0.34 -15.02 17.41
CA PRO A 53 0.60 -14.57 16.38
C PRO A 53 1.57 -15.68 15.90
N SER A 54 1.98 -15.57 14.63
CA SER A 54 2.89 -16.51 13.99
C SER A 54 4.17 -15.84 13.47
N PRO A 55 5.22 -16.59 13.12
CA PRO A 55 6.39 -16.03 12.47
C PRO A 55 6.09 -15.32 11.14
N ALA A 56 4.99 -15.69 10.47
CA ALA A 56 4.54 -15.04 9.23
C ALA A 56 4.18 -13.56 9.44
N ASP A 57 3.65 -13.20 10.61
CA ASP A 57 3.23 -11.84 10.93
C ASP A 57 4.40 -10.83 10.91
N VAL A 58 5.61 -11.28 11.19
CA VAL A 58 6.82 -10.44 11.09
C VAL A 58 7.04 -9.98 9.64
N GLY A 59 6.83 -10.86 8.67
CA GLY A 59 6.92 -10.52 7.26
C GLY A 59 5.73 -9.71 6.77
N LEU A 60 4.52 -10.10 7.15
CA LEU A 60 3.28 -9.46 6.75
C LEU A 60 3.19 -8.01 7.25
N LEU A 61 3.47 -7.74 8.53
CA LEU A 61 3.55 -6.38 9.07
C LEU A 61 4.84 -5.65 8.70
N GLY A 62 5.90 -6.40 8.39
CA GLY A 62 7.18 -5.85 7.97
C GLY A 62 7.10 -4.97 6.70
N VAL A 63 6.05 -5.13 5.89
CA VAL A 63 5.78 -4.30 4.70
C VAL A 63 5.57 -2.83 5.04
N VAL A 64 4.99 -2.54 6.21
CA VAL A 64 4.50 -1.20 6.58
C VAL A 64 5.64 -0.17 6.62
N LEU A 65 6.74 -0.51 7.29
CA LEU A 65 7.84 0.42 7.49
C LEU A 65 8.54 0.82 6.17
N PRO A 66 8.99 -0.11 5.31
CA PRO A 66 9.62 0.26 4.04
C PRO A 66 8.63 0.94 3.08
N ALA A 67 7.35 0.55 3.08
CA ALA A 67 6.31 1.22 2.29
C ALA A 67 6.10 2.66 2.75
N ALA A 68 5.96 2.91 4.04
CA ALA A 68 5.81 4.25 4.61
C ALA A 68 7.03 5.13 4.28
N VAL A 69 8.24 4.62 4.48
CA VAL A 69 9.48 5.35 4.16
C VAL A 69 9.58 5.64 2.65
N ALA A 70 9.23 4.68 1.79
CA ALA A 70 9.17 4.91 0.35
C ALA A 70 8.22 6.04 0.00
N MET A 71 7.00 6.02 0.55
CA MET A 71 5.97 7.02 0.30
C MET A 71 6.36 8.42 0.79
N LEU A 72 6.98 8.52 1.95
CA LEU A 72 7.47 9.79 2.51
C LEU A 72 8.60 10.41 1.63
N ARG A 73 9.36 9.57 0.93
CA ARG A 73 10.46 9.99 0.04
C ARG A 73 10.03 10.31 -1.39
N PHE A 74 8.76 10.13 -1.76
CA PHE A 74 8.31 10.55 -3.09
C PHE A 74 8.46 12.07 -3.27
N PRO A 75 8.96 12.53 -4.45
CA PRO A 75 9.20 13.95 -4.70
C PRO A 75 7.90 14.74 -4.57
N ARG A 76 8.00 15.92 -3.98
CA ARG A 76 6.94 16.92 -4.04
C ARG A 76 6.91 17.46 -5.46
N SER A 77 5.89 17.10 -6.22
CA SER A 77 5.69 17.64 -7.56
C SER A 77 5.33 19.11 -7.46
N GLY A 78 6.03 19.95 -8.25
CA GLY A 78 5.99 21.39 -8.17
C GLY A 78 4.60 21.99 -8.30
N GLY A 79 4.41 23.14 -7.65
CA GLY A 79 3.33 24.09 -7.86
C GLY A 79 2.46 24.38 -6.64
N ARG A 80 2.06 23.39 -5.85
CA ARG A 80 1.32 23.61 -4.59
C ARG A 80 2.08 22.99 -3.43
N THR A 81 2.80 23.81 -2.68
CA THR A 81 3.38 23.40 -1.40
C THR A 81 2.26 23.31 -0.37
N LEU A 82 1.62 22.14 -0.27
CA LEU A 82 0.82 21.92 0.93
C LEU A 82 1.76 21.95 2.14
N SER A 83 1.33 22.67 3.16
CA SER A 83 1.96 22.61 4.47
C SER A 83 2.03 21.15 4.91
N ARG A 84 3.17 20.72 5.48
CA ARG A 84 3.33 19.36 6.03
C ARG A 84 2.23 19.05 7.05
N TRP A 85 1.82 20.07 7.80
CA TRP A 85 0.75 19.98 8.80
C TRP A 85 -0.61 19.70 8.17
N ARG A 86 -0.92 20.35 7.02
CA ARG A 86 -2.17 20.08 6.32
C ARG A 86 -2.22 18.65 5.81
N LEU A 87 -1.15 18.17 5.19
CA LEU A 87 -1.09 16.77 4.73
C LEU A 87 -1.22 15.78 5.91
N ALA A 88 -0.55 16.08 7.04
CA ALA A 88 -0.64 15.25 8.23
C ALA A 88 -2.06 15.23 8.81
N LEU A 89 -2.72 16.39 8.89
CA LEU A 89 -4.10 16.51 9.37
C LEU A 89 -5.09 15.78 8.43
N ASP A 90 -4.97 15.99 7.12
CA ASP A 90 -5.82 15.31 6.14
C ASP A 90 -5.65 13.79 6.24
N SER A 91 -4.40 13.31 6.38
CA SER A 91 -4.12 11.88 6.58
C SER A 91 -4.68 11.36 7.90
N LEU A 92 -4.58 12.12 8.99
CA LEU A 92 -5.10 11.73 10.29
C LEU A 92 -6.64 11.61 10.27
N VAL A 93 -7.32 12.58 9.67
CA VAL A 93 -8.79 12.55 9.52
C VAL A 93 -9.22 11.34 8.68
N LEU A 94 -8.57 11.11 7.53
CA LEU A 94 -8.88 9.97 6.67
C LEU A 94 -8.60 8.63 7.37
N ALA A 95 -7.48 8.50 8.07
CA ALA A 95 -7.17 7.30 8.85
C ALA A 95 -8.22 7.07 9.94
N GLY A 96 -8.61 8.13 10.66
CA GLY A 96 -9.67 8.05 11.66
C GLY A 96 -11.01 7.58 11.09
N CYS A 97 -11.41 8.06 9.92
CA CYS A 97 -12.62 7.61 9.24
C CYS A 97 -12.55 6.14 8.82
N LEU A 98 -11.41 5.71 8.26
CA LEU A 98 -11.20 4.32 7.86
C LEU A 98 -11.22 3.39 9.08
N LEU A 99 -10.55 3.78 10.16
CA LEU A 99 -10.53 3.02 11.40
C LEU A 99 -11.90 2.97 12.09
N ALA A 100 -12.65 4.07 12.08
CA ALA A 100 -14.01 4.06 12.60
C ALA A 100 -14.91 3.12 11.79
N ALA A 101 -14.78 3.10 10.48
CA ALA A 101 -15.48 2.15 9.63
C ALA A 101 -15.04 0.70 9.90
N SER A 102 -13.74 0.45 10.04
CA SER A 102 -13.20 -0.87 10.40
C SER A 102 -13.70 -1.36 11.76
N ALA A 103 -13.79 -0.47 12.74
CA ALA A 103 -14.22 -0.79 14.10
C ALA A 103 -15.65 -1.35 14.14
N ILE A 104 -16.53 -0.95 13.21
CA ILE A 104 -17.91 -1.45 13.13
C ILE A 104 -17.95 -2.99 12.97
N TRP A 105 -16.96 -3.55 12.27
CA TRP A 105 -16.94 -5.00 12.00
C TRP A 105 -15.91 -5.77 12.81
N ALA A 106 -14.75 -5.18 13.07
CA ALA A 106 -13.60 -5.89 13.65
C ALA A 106 -13.46 -5.71 15.15
N LEU A 107 -13.93 -4.60 15.73
CA LEU A 107 -13.62 -4.28 17.11
C LEU A 107 -14.34 -5.19 18.11
N ASP A 108 -15.66 -5.38 17.96
CA ASP A 108 -16.45 -6.17 18.91
C ASP A 108 -15.96 -7.63 19.01
N PRO A 109 -15.75 -8.38 17.90
CA PRO A 109 -15.23 -9.74 17.97
C PRO A 109 -13.87 -9.83 18.68
N VAL A 110 -12.99 -8.85 18.47
CA VAL A 110 -11.68 -8.81 19.11
C VAL A 110 -11.79 -8.53 20.61
N LEU A 111 -12.62 -7.57 21.01
CA LEU A 111 -12.79 -7.18 22.43
C LEU A 111 -13.48 -8.24 23.25
N GLU A 112 -14.46 -8.94 22.68
CA GLU A 112 -15.22 -10.00 23.34
C GLU A 112 -14.47 -11.34 23.39
N SER A 113 -13.38 -11.48 22.60
CA SER A 113 -12.58 -12.70 22.54
C SER A 113 -11.84 -12.96 23.86
N VAL A 114 -11.51 -14.23 24.11
CA VAL A 114 -10.62 -14.65 25.22
C VAL A 114 -9.13 -14.51 24.88
N ALA A 115 -8.82 -13.89 23.75
CA ALA A 115 -7.45 -13.71 23.26
C ALA A 115 -6.60 -12.85 24.21
N SER A 116 -5.30 -13.10 24.20
CA SER A 116 -4.35 -12.32 24.99
C SER A 116 -4.25 -10.87 24.50
N PRO A 117 -3.79 -9.93 25.35
CA PRO A 117 -3.57 -8.54 24.92
C PRO A 117 -2.64 -8.42 23.70
N THR A 118 -1.65 -9.30 23.57
CA THR A 118 -0.72 -9.34 22.44
C THR A 118 -1.43 -9.72 21.15
N GLU A 119 -2.24 -10.77 21.15
CA GLU A 119 -3.05 -11.21 20.03
C GLU A 119 -4.01 -10.10 19.55
N ARG A 120 -4.74 -9.49 20.48
CA ARG A 120 -5.65 -8.38 20.16
C ARG A 120 -4.93 -7.19 19.56
N SER A 121 -3.78 -6.81 20.15
CA SER A 121 -2.98 -5.66 19.66
C SER A 121 -2.45 -5.91 18.27
N LEU A 122 -1.99 -7.13 18.00
CA LEU A 122 -1.47 -7.50 16.69
C LEU A 122 -2.60 -7.55 15.65
N ALA A 123 -3.74 -8.17 15.99
CA ALA A 123 -4.90 -8.25 15.11
C ALA A 123 -5.39 -6.87 14.67
N LEU A 124 -5.51 -5.94 15.62
CA LEU A 124 -5.91 -4.56 15.32
C LEU A 124 -4.80 -3.76 14.63
N GLY A 125 -3.55 -4.20 14.75
CA GLY A 125 -2.39 -3.60 14.10
C GLY A 125 -2.46 -3.65 12.58
N TYR A 126 -3.00 -4.70 11.98
CA TYR A 126 -3.14 -4.87 10.53
C TYR A 126 -4.04 -3.79 9.91
N PRO A 127 -5.33 -3.70 10.25
CA PRO A 127 -6.19 -2.69 9.67
C PRO A 127 -5.76 -1.26 10.04
N LEU A 128 -5.13 -1.07 11.21
CA LEU A 128 -4.55 0.22 11.59
C LEU A 128 -3.43 0.64 10.65
N ALA A 129 -2.48 -0.25 10.37
CA ALA A 129 -1.36 0.04 9.50
C ALA A 129 -1.82 0.36 8.07
N ASP A 130 -2.73 -0.43 7.54
CA ASP A 130 -3.28 -0.23 6.20
C ASP A 130 -4.12 1.04 6.08
N ALA A 131 -4.94 1.34 7.09
CA ALA A 131 -5.69 2.59 7.14
C ALA A 131 -4.77 3.82 7.14
N CYS A 132 -3.66 3.77 7.88
CA CYS A 132 -2.66 4.83 7.86
C CYS A 132 -1.99 5.00 6.49
N LEU A 133 -1.63 3.89 5.83
CA LEU A 133 -1.06 3.90 4.49
C LEU A 133 -2.09 4.39 3.46
N ALA A 134 -3.31 3.88 3.50
CA ALA A 134 -4.42 4.31 2.65
C ALA A 134 -4.67 5.81 2.78
N ALA A 135 -4.82 6.31 3.99
CA ALA A 135 -5.07 7.71 4.29
C ALA A 135 -3.94 8.61 3.76
N PHE A 136 -2.68 8.21 3.96
CA PHE A 136 -1.54 8.95 3.44
C PHE A 136 -1.54 9.02 1.91
N VAL A 137 -1.79 7.91 1.23
CA VAL A 137 -1.84 7.84 -0.24
C VAL A 137 -3.02 8.65 -0.78
N LEU A 138 -4.20 8.55 -0.15
CA LEU A 138 -5.39 9.34 -0.49
C LEU A 138 -5.13 10.85 -0.36
N ALA A 139 -4.60 11.29 0.79
CA ALA A 139 -4.27 12.69 1.00
C ALA A 139 -3.24 13.20 -0.03
N ARG A 140 -2.30 12.35 -0.43
CA ARG A 140 -1.33 12.67 -1.48
C ARG A 140 -1.94 12.73 -2.87
N SER A 141 -2.94 11.92 -3.18
CA SER A 141 -3.59 11.87 -4.48
C SER A 141 -4.28 13.19 -4.85
N THR A 142 -4.72 13.96 -3.87
CA THR A 142 -5.37 15.27 -4.06
C THR A 142 -4.40 16.38 -4.52
N VAL A 143 -3.10 16.17 -4.31
CA VAL A 143 -2.06 17.22 -4.52
C VAL A 143 -1.25 16.97 -5.79
N PHE A 144 -1.29 15.75 -6.33
CA PHE A 144 -0.51 15.41 -7.50
C PHE A 144 -1.13 15.95 -8.80
N PRO A 145 -0.28 16.38 -9.76
CA PRO A 145 -0.75 16.75 -11.09
C PRO A 145 -1.47 15.59 -11.78
N SER A 146 -2.41 15.90 -12.65
CA SER A 146 -3.26 14.96 -13.38
C SER A 146 -2.51 13.80 -14.04
N GLN A 147 -1.26 14.03 -14.44
CA GLN A 147 -0.37 13.06 -15.10
C GLN A 147 -0.04 11.83 -14.24
N ARG A 148 0.02 11.98 -12.92
CA ARG A 148 0.31 10.87 -11.98
C ARG A 148 -0.90 10.48 -11.14
N ARG A 149 -2.03 11.13 -11.34
CA ARG A 149 -3.24 10.92 -10.54
C ARG A 149 -3.71 9.48 -10.59
N ARG A 150 -3.64 8.84 -11.78
CA ARG A 150 -4.04 7.42 -11.95
C ARG A 150 -3.22 6.49 -11.05
N VAL A 151 -1.90 6.66 -11.00
CA VAL A 151 -1.02 5.86 -10.12
C VAL A 151 -1.44 5.98 -8.66
N TRP A 152 -1.67 7.21 -8.19
CA TRP A 152 -2.07 7.46 -6.81
C TRP A 152 -3.47 6.95 -6.49
N LEU A 153 -4.40 7.04 -7.43
CA LEU A 153 -5.75 6.48 -7.25
C LEU A 153 -5.72 4.94 -7.18
N LEU A 154 -4.92 4.28 -8.02
CA LEU A 154 -4.75 2.83 -7.96
C LEU A 154 -4.11 2.38 -6.63
N LEU A 155 -3.07 3.07 -6.17
CA LEU A 155 -2.48 2.81 -4.86
C LEU A 155 -3.47 3.07 -3.72
N SER A 156 -4.27 4.14 -3.80
CA SER A 156 -5.30 4.42 -2.81
C SER A 156 -6.34 3.32 -2.77
N ALA A 157 -6.81 2.88 -3.93
CA ALA A 157 -7.77 1.77 -4.03
C ALA A 157 -7.16 0.48 -3.46
N ALA A 158 -5.88 0.18 -3.74
CA ALA A 158 -5.19 -0.98 -3.19
C ALA A 158 -5.17 -0.97 -1.66
N PHE A 159 -4.72 0.11 -1.03
CA PHE A 159 -4.64 0.18 0.44
C PHE A 159 -6.01 0.26 1.12
N VAL A 160 -7.01 0.89 0.50
CA VAL A 160 -8.39 0.82 1.00
C VAL A 160 -8.92 -0.62 0.94
N THR A 161 -8.63 -1.34 -0.15
CA THR A 161 -8.99 -2.76 -0.27
C THR A 161 -8.30 -3.59 0.83
N LEU A 162 -7.00 -3.38 1.09
CA LEU A 162 -6.29 -4.03 2.19
C LEU A 162 -6.95 -3.73 3.53
N THR A 163 -7.21 -2.46 3.85
CA THR A 163 -7.88 -2.07 5.10
C THR A 163 -9.21 -2.80 5.29
N ILE A 164 -10.03 -2.90 4.25
CA ILE A 164 -11.32 -3.60 4.30
C ILE A 164 -11.09 -5.10 4.49
N THR A 165 -10.20 -5.70 3.69
CA THR A 165 -9.93 -7.14 3.73
C THR A 165 -9.39 -7.56 5.09
N ASP A 166 -8.42 -6.84 5.64
CA ASP A 166 -7.82 -7.14 6.94
C ASP A 166 -8.82 -6.92 8.08
N SER A 167 -9.69 -5.92 7.98
CA SER A 167 -10.75 -5.72 8.96
C SER A 167 -11.74 -6.89 8.98
N LEU A 168 -12.14 -7.36 7.80
CA LEU A 168 -13.04 -8.51 7.65
C LEU A 168 -12.35 -9.82 8.06
N TYR A 169 -11.06 -9.97 7.74
CA TYR A 169 -10.25 -11.11 8.15
C TYR A 169 -10.15 -11.21 9.67
N VAL A 170 -9.82 -10.11 10.33
CA VAL A 170 -9.78 -10.05 11.81
C VAL A 170 -11.14 -10.43 12.38
N ALA A 171 -12.22 -9.83 11.87
CA ALA A 171 -13.57 -10.15 12.33
C ALA A 171 -13.92 -11.63 12.15
N ALA A 172 -13.62 -12.20 10.99
CA ALA A 172 -13.90 -13.61 10.68
C ALA A 172 -13.05 -14.57 11.53
N THR A 173 -11.77 -14.27 11.70
CA THR A 173 -10.84 -15.07 12.51
C THR A 173 -11.28 -15.12 13.97
N PHE A 174 -11.63 -13.99 14.57
CA PHE A 174 -12.06 -13.95 15.97
C PHE A 174 -13.46 -14.49 16.22
N ARG A 175 -14.28 -14.63 15.17
CA ARG A 175 -15.57 -15.36 15.22
C ARG A 175 -15.43 -16.85 14.94
N GLY A 176 -14.27 -17.31 14.43
CA GLY A 176 -14.08 -18.68 13.98
C GLY A 176 -14.70 -18.98 12.60
N ASP A 177 -15.03 -17.94 11.83
CA ASP A 177 -15.71 -18.05 10.52
C ASP A 177 -14.73 -17.98 9.33
N TYR A 178 -13.46 -17.71 9.57
CA TYR A 178 -12.48 -17.61 8.50
C TYR A 178 -12.18 -18.98 7.88
N VAL A 179 -12.30 -19.05 6.56
CA VAL A 179 -11.97 -20.25 5.78
C VAL A 179 -10.88 -19.90 4.79
N PRO A 180 -9.66 -20.47 4.90
CA PRO A 180 -8.59 -20.29 3.94
C PRO A 180 -9.02 -20.70 2.53
N GLY A 181 -8.61 -19.95 1.51
CA GLY A 181 -9.03 -20.18 0.11
C GLY A 181 -10.45 -19.66 -0.19
N GLY A 182 -11.09 -19.01 0.77
CA GLY A 182 -12.43 -18.44 0.63
C GLY A 182 -12.47 -17.12 -0.16
N PRO A 183 -13.68 -16.57 -0.37
CA PRO A 183 -13.86 -15.33 -1.13
C PRO A 183 -13.10 -14.12 -0.55
N LEU A 184 -12.83 -14.13 0.76
CA LEU A 184 -12.12 -13.05 1.43
C LEU A 184 -10.67 -12.91 0.92
N ASP A 185 -10.04 -14.02 0.56
CA ASP A 185 -8.66 -14.04 0.07
C ASP A 185 -8.51 -13.32 -1.28
N LEU A 186 -9.61 -13.21 -2.04
CA LEU A 186 -9.64 -12.41 -3.27
C LEU A 186 -9.39 -10.91 -3.00
N GLY A 187 -9.65 -10.44 -1.79
CA GLY A 187 -9.37 -9.06 -1.39
C GLY A 187 -7.88 -8.74 -1.44
N TRP A 188 -7.03 -9.62 -0.91
CA TRP A 188 -5.57 -9.46 -1.00
C TRP A 188 -5.08 -9.56 -2.46
N ALA A 189 -5.59 -10.54 -3.21
CA ALA A 189 -5.24 -10.68 -4.62
C ALA A 189 -5.60 -9.42 -5.42
N LEU A 190 -6.79 -8.85 -5.20
CA LEU A 190 -7.23 -7.59 -5.83
C LEU A 190 -6.33 -6.42 -5.43
N ALA A 191 -6.01 -6.29 -4.14
CA ALA A 191 -5.15 -5.21 -3.66
C ALA A 191 -3.77 -5.24 -4.32
N PHE A 192 -3.13 -6.41 -4.38
CA PHE A 192 -1.83 -6.57 -5.04
C PHE A 192 -1.90 -6.40 -6.56
N ALA A 193 -2.99 -6.82 -7.21
CA ALA A 193 -3.23 -6.51 -8.62
C ALA A 193 -3.31 -4.99 -8.87
N LEU A 194 -3.97 -4.23 -7.99
CA LEU A 194 -4.03 -2.77 -8.07
C LEU A 194 -2.66 -2.13 -7.85
N VAL A 195 -1.83 -2.64 -6.93
CA VAL A 195 -0.43 -2.20 -6.76
C VAL A 195 0.36 -2.45 -8.04
N ALA A 196 0.27 -3.64 -8.63
CA ALA A 196 0.94 -3.98 -9.89
C ALA A 196 0.50 -3.08 -11.04
N LEU A 197 -0.83 -2.84 -11.18
CA LEU A 197 -1.37 -1.92 -12.17
C LEU A 197 -0.87 -0.48 -11.95
N SER A 198 -0.68 -0.05 -10.71
CA SER A 198 -0.11 1.26 -10.41
C SER A 198 1.34 1.40 -10.89
N ALA A 199 2.11 0.31 -10.85
CA ALA A 199 3.51 0.30 -11.26
C ALA A 199 3.68 0.41 -12.78
N VAL A 200 2.74 -0.14 -13.55
CA VAL A 200 2.74 -0.11 -15.03
C VAL A 200 1.85 1.00 -15.61
N ALA A 201 1.12 1.74 -14.78
CA ALA A 201 0.25 2.81 -15.23
C ALA A 201 1.06 3.90 -15.97
N PRO A 202 0.62 4.31 -17.18
CA PRO A 202 1.32 5.31 -17.96
C PRO A 202 1.33 6.66 -17.23
N VAL A 203 2.51 7.26 -17.16
CA VAL A 203 2.66 8.65 -16.72
C VAL A 203 2.52 9.51 -17.96
N VAL A 204 1.44 10.30 -18.04
CA VAL A 204 1.21 11.21 -19.18
C VAL A 204 2.29 12.29 -19.17
N ASP A 205 3.03 12.37 -20.26
CA ASP A 205 4.01 13.44 -20.47
C ASP A 205 3.31 14.66 -21.08
N PRO A 206 3.26 15.80 -20.36
CA PRO A 206 2.56 16.99 -20.83
C PRO A 206 3.22 17.65 -22.03
N SER A 207 4.47 17.29 -22.33
CA SER A 207 5.20 17.82 -23.48
C SER A 207 4.86 17.09 -24.78
N LYS A 208 4.20 15.92 -24.70
CA LYS A 208 3.76 15.18 -25.89
C LYS A 208 2.35 15.58 -26.26
N PRO A 209 2.12 15.99 -27.52
CA PRO A 209 0.77 16.23 -28.01
C PRO A 209 -0.07 14.95 -27.82
N ALA A 210 -1.35 15.13 -27.48
CA ALA A 210 -2.29 14.01 -27.42
C ALA A 210 -2.27 13.25 -28.76
N PRO A 211 -2.24 11.92 -28.79
CA PRO A 211 -2.33 11.17 -30.03
C PRO A 211 -3.59 11.66 -30.79
N ALA A 212 -3.43 11.96 -32.06
CA ALA A 212 -4.55 12.39 -32.90
C ALA A 212 -5.62 11.29 -32.89
N VAL A 213 -6.82 11.67 -32.50
CA VAL A 213 -7.97 10.78 -32.53
C VAL A 213 -8.26 10.49 -34.01
N GLY A 214 -7.77 9.37 -34.53
CA GLY A 214 -8.04 9.02 -35.92
C GLY A 214 -7.04 8.08 -36.62
N GLU A 215 -5.98 7.64 -35.95
CA GLU A 215 -5.07 6.62 -36.51
C GLU A 215 -5.20 5.30 -35.75
N VAL A 216 -6.27 4.56 -35.99
CA VAL A 216 -6.40 3.13 -35.74
C VAL A 216 -7.00 2.51 -37.01
#